data_c73316946a16a41bb31c6ff075915a11
#
_entry.id   c73316946a16a41bb31c6ff075915a11
#
_cell.length_a   1.000
_cell.length_b   1.000
_cell.length_c   1.000
_cell.angle_alpha   90.00
_cell.angle_beta   90.00
_cell.angle_gamma   90.00
#
_symmetry.space_group_name_H-M   'P 1'
#
loop_
_entity.id
_entity.type
_entity.pdbx_description
1 polymer ?
#
loop_
_entity_poly.entity_id
_entity_poly.type
_entity_poly.pdbx_seq_one_letter_code
_entity_poly.pdbx_strand_id
1 'polypeptide(L)'
;MRPSGRAPDEMRALSFEANFTKHAEGSVLVSFGDTRVLCTASVEERLPPWLRGKGEGWVTAEYSMLPRATHTRGQREAAKGKQSGRTQEIQRLIGRSLRAVTDLKKLGERQITLDCDVIQADGGTRTAAISGAWVALRMAVDGLMHAGLVAEDPLTRKVAAVSCGIHQGVPVLDLDYIEDSAADADANFVLIEGGHIAEVQATAEGATYDEEGLLRLLRLARIGCDRIFTAQGKAAER
;
A
#
# COMPACT_ATOMS: atom_id res chain seq x y z
N MET A 1 5.16 -20.99 17.90
CA MET A 1 4.52 -19.76 18.46
C MET A 1 5.18 -18.56 17.81
N ARG A 2 4.44 -17.54 17.40
CA ARG A 2 5.01 -16.33 16.76
C ARG A 2 5.98 -15.64 17.73
N PRO A 3 7.14 -15.14 17.24
CA PRO A 3 8.10 -14.43 18.09
C PRO A 3 7.50 -13.21 18.81
N SER A 4 6.57 -12.54 18.17
CA SER A 4 5.83 -11.39 18.70
C SER A 4 4.78 -11.74 19.76
N GLY A 5 4.47 -13.01 19.97
CA GLY A 5 3.38 -13.47 20.86
C GLY A 5 1.98 -13.30 20.29
N ARG A 6 1.83 -12.76 19.09
CA ARG A 6 0.51 -12.55 18.41
C ARG A 6 -0.14 -13.87 18.04
N ALA A 7 -1.48 -13.91 18.02
CA ALA A 7 -2.23 -15.02 17.43
C ALA A 7 -2.00 -15.10 15.91
N PRO A 8 -2.21 -16.27 15.27
CA PRO A 8 -2.00 -16.42 13.83
C PRO A 8 -2.79 -15.45 12.96
N ASP A 9 -3.98 -15.05 13.36
CA ASP A 9 -4.90 -14.12 12.70
C ASP A 9 -4.85 -12.68 13.26
N GLU A 10 -3.86 -12.39 14.10
CA GLU A 10 -3.70 -11.08 14.74
C GLU A 10 -2.73 -10.20 13.97
N MET A 11 -3.19 -8.99 13.62
CA MET A 11 -2.34 -7.93 13.06
C MET A 11 -1.61 -7.15 14.16
N ARG A 12 -0.49 -6.53 13.77
CA ARG A 12 0.15 -5.46 14.56
C ARG A 12 -0.83 -4.30 14.77
N ALA A 13 -0.50 -3.41 15.72
CA ALA A 13 -1.24 -2.17 15.89
C ALA A 13 -1.26 -1.37 14.59
N LEU A 14 -2.44 -0.88 14.20
CA LEU A 14 -2.69 -0.18 12.94
C LEU A 14 -3.06 1.27 13.23
N SER A 15 -2.40 2.22 12.57
CA SER A 15 -2.79 3.63 12.62
C SER A 15 -2.61 4.34 11.27
N PHE A 16 -3.45 5.36 11.04
CA PHE A 16 -3.38 6.30 9.93
C PHE A 16 -3.49 7.71 10.51
N GLU A 17 -2.40 8.46 10.47
CA GLU A 17 -2.36 9.87 10.91
C GLU A 17 -2.53 10.77 9.70
N ALA A 18 -3.77 11.17 9.40
CA ALA A 18 -4.11 12.04 8.29
C ALA A 18 -3.60 13.47 8.51
N ASN A 19 -3.42 14.22 7.41
CA ASN A 19 -2.89 15.59 7.43
C ASN A 19 -1.49 15.71 8.06
N PHE A 20 -0.65 14.70 7.89
CA PHE A 20 0.66 14.63 8.52
C PHE A 20 1.63 15.71 8.01
N THR A 21 1.55 16.05 6.72
CA THR A 21 2.29 17.20 6.12
C THR A 21 1.30 18.20 5.54
N LYS A 22 1.68 19.48 5.49
CA LYS A 22 0.76 20.58 5.16
C LYS A 22 0.69 20.96 3.68
N HIS A 23 1.62 20.49 2.83
CA HIS A 23 1.75 21.02 1.46
C HIS A 23 1.10 20.12 0.41
N ALA A 24 1.07 18.80 0.65
CA ALA A 24 0.47 17.85 -0.27
C ALA A 24 -1.06 17.92 -0.19
N GLU A 25 -1.77 17.65 -1.31
CA GLU A 25 -3.23 17.61 -1.38
C GLU A 25 -3.82 16.46 -0.56
N GLY A 26 -3.04 15.40 -0.34
CA GLY A 26 -3.33 14.34 0.61
C GLY A 26 -2.06 13.91 1.32
N SER A 27 -2.15 13.65 2.63
CA SER A 27 -0.97 13.26 3.42
C SER A 27 -1.36 12.39 4.60
N VAL A 28 -0.67 11.24 4.76
CA VAL A 28 -0.89 10.33 5.87
C VAL A 28 0.40 9.64 6.28
N LEU A 29 0.64 9.54 7.58
CA LEU A 29 1.60 8.59 8.13
C LEU A 29 0.84 7.31 8.49
N VAL A 30 1.11 6.22 7.76
CA VAL A 30 0.56 4.89 8.05
C VAL A 30 1.55 4.08 8.89
N SER A 31 1.04 3.39 9.91
CA SER A 31 1.85 2.49 10.73
C SER A 31 1.19 1.12 10.86
N PHE A 32 1.98 0.07 10.62
CA PHE A 32 1.67 -1.33 10.92
C PHE A 32 2.69 -1.79 11.95
N GLY A 33 2.36 -1.64 13.24
CA GLY A 33 3.34 -1.78 14.31
C GLY A 33 4.50 -0.80 14.13
N ASP A 34 5.71 -1.34 14.03
CA ASP A 34 6.93 -0.55 13.84
C ASP A 34 7.23 -0.19 12.37
N THR A 35 6.51 -0.76 11.41
CA THR A 35 6.59 -0.29 10.03
C THR A 35 5.85 1.03 9.87
N ARG A 36 6.55 2.08 9.41
CA ARG A 36 6.02 3.43 9.22
C ARG A 36 6.32 3.94 7.82
N VAL A 37 5.28 4.36 7.10
CA VAL A 37 5.39 4.90 5.74
C VAL A 37 4.66 6.23 5.66
N LEU A 38 5.36 7.27 5.23
CA LEU A 38 4.74 8.53 4.85
C LEU A 38 4.21 8.39 3.42
N CYS A 39 2.92 8.62 3.22
CA CYS A 39 2.29 8.63 1.91
C CYS A 39 1.72 10.03 1.65
N THR A 40 2.12 10.65 0.53
CA THR A 40 1.58 11.93 0.09
C THR A 40 1.01 11.82 -1.31
N ALA A 41 -0.01 12.63 -1.61
CA ALA A 41 -0.63 12.73 -2.92
C ALA A 41 -0.45 14.15 -3.44
N SER A 42 0.13 14.29 -4.63
CA SER A 42 0.31 15.54 -5.34
C SER A 42 -0.54 15.56 -6.60
N VAL A 43 -1.34 16.62 -6.77
CA VAL A 43 -2.22 16.79 -7.94
C VAL A 43 -1.56 17.73 -8.95
N GLU A 44 -1.48 17.28 -10.19
CA GLU A 44 -0.97 18.06 -11.33
C GLU A 44 -2.01 18.11 -12.45
N GLU A 45 -2.32 19.30 -12.95
CA GLU A 45 -3.15 19.48 -14.15
C GLU A 45 -2.37 19.22 -15.46
N ARG A 46 -1.36 18.38 -15.38
CA ARG A 46 -0.47 18.03 -16.49
C ARG A 46 -0.35 16.52 -16.59
N LEU A 47 -0.82 16.01 -17.73
CA LEU A 47 -0.71 14.59 -18.07
C LEU A 47 0.61 14.23 -18.75
N PRO A 48 1.05 12.98 -18.63
CA PRO A 48 2.07 12.42 -19.52
C PRO A 48 1.68 12.59 -20.99
N PRO A 49 2.65 12.84 -21.89
CA PRO A 49 2.34 13.12 -23.30
C PRO A 49 1.45 12.08 -24.01
N TRP A 50 1.59 10.82 -23.64
CA TRP A 50 0.84 9.69 -24.23
C TRP A 50 -0.63 9.61 -23.79
N LEU A 51 -1.05 10.39 -22.77
CA LEU A 51 -2.44 10.44 -22.26
C LEU A 51 -3.18 11.72 -22.66
N ARG A 52 -2.49 12.75 -23.15
CA ARG A 52 -3.12 14.03 -23.48
C ARG A 52 -4.21 13.90 -24.52
N GLY A 53 -5.34 14.55 -24.30
CA GLY A 53 -6.48 14.56 -25.22
C GLY A 53 -7.29 13.26 -25.24
N LYS A 54 -7.08 12.36 -24.26
CA LYS A 54 -7.87 11.12 -24.13
C LYS A 54 -9.07 11.25 -23.19
N GLY A 55 -9.17 12.38 -22.47
CA GLY A 55 -10.24 12.62 -21.51
C GLY A 55 -10.14 11.75 -20.24
N GLU A 56 -8.95 11.23 -19.96
CA GLU A 56 -8.68 10.35 -18.82
C GLU A 56 -7.53 10.91 -17.98
N GLY A 57 -7.63 10.78 -16.67
CA GLY A 57 -6.57 11.10 -15.74
C GLY A 57 -5.56 9.96 -15.55
N TRP A 58 -4.60 10.17 -14.65
CA TRP A 58 -3.61 9.17 -14.31
C TRP A 58 -3.31 9.17 -12.81
N VAL A 59 -3.14 7.97 -12.27
CA VAL A 59 -2.66 7.77 -10.90
C VAL A 59 -1.38 6.96 -10.97
N THR A 60 -0.30 7.48 -10.43
CA THR A 60 1.00 6.83 -10.40
C THR A 60 1.59 6.89 -9.00
N ALA A 61 2.66 6.14 -8.74
CA ALA A 61 3.30 6.13 -7.44
C ALA A 61 4.81 6.05 -7.57
N GLU A 62 5.49 6.69 -6.62
CA GLU A 62 6.90 6.52 -6.32
C GLU A 62 7.04 5.86 -4.94
N TYR A 63 8.14 5.14 -4.74
CA TYR A 63 8.42 4.45 -3.49
C TYR A 63 9.90 4.56 -3.18
N SER A 64 10.21 4.89 -1.94
CA SER A 64 11.58 4.91 -1.48
C SER A 64 11.69 4.49 -0.01
N MET A 65 12.91 4.23 0.44
CA MET A 65 13.23 3.96 1.84
C MET A 65 14.29 4.94 2.33
N LEU A 66 14.08 5.54 3.50
CA LEU A 66 15.12 6.33 4.14
C LEU A 66 16.34 5.44 4.45
N PRO A 67 17.57 5.98 4.38
CA PRO A 67 18.78 5.20 4.63
C PRO A 67 18.81 4.46 5.96
N ARG A 68 18.13 4.98 6.98
CA ARG A 68 18.03 4.38 8.32
C ARG A 68 16.64 3.85 8.62
N ALA A 69 15.84 3.57 7.60
CA ALA A 69 14.58 2.83 7.77
C ALA A 69 14.82 1.41 8.28
N THR A 70 15.99 0.84 8.06
CA THR A 70 16.41 -0.50 8.47
C THR A 70 17.54 -0.49 9.53
N HIS A 71 17.84 -1.64 10.13
CA HIS A 71 18.88 -1.79 11.16
C HIS A 71 20.24 -1.30 10.69
N THR A 72 20.62 -1.57 9.44
CA THR A 72 21.85 -1.07 8.82
C THR A 72 21.54 0.07 7.87
N ARG A 73 22.48 1.01 7.74
CA ARG A 73 22.31 2.13 6.81
C ARG A 73 22.36 1.66 5.35
N GLY A 74 21.23 1.80 4.65
CA GLY A 74 21.16 1.68 3.20
C GLY A 74 21.74 2.90 2.47
N GLN A 75 22.09 2.72 1.21
CA GLN A 75 22.51 3.83 0.35
C GLN A 75 21.26 4.48 -0.30
N ARG A 76 21.27 5.81 -0.47
CA ARG A 76 20.22 6.49 -1.24
C ARG A 76 20.33 6.09 -2.72
N GLU A 77 19.22 5.64 -3.31
CA GLU A 77 19.16 5.27 -4.73
C GLU A 77 19.48 6.45 -5.64
N ALA A 78 19.02 7.66 -5.28
CA ALA A 78 19.35 8.88 -6.01
C ALA A 78 20.88 9.11 -6.11
N ALA A 79 21.66 8.76 -5.08
CA ALA A 79 23.11 8.87 -5.11
C ALA A 79 23.76 7.79 -5.99
N LYS A 80 23.06 6.68 -6.28
CA LYS A 80 23.52 5.64 -7.22
C LYS A 80 23.16 5.94 -8.68
N GLY A 81 22.33 6.96 -8.92
CA GLY A 81 21.86 7.34 -10.25
C GLY A 81 20.85 6.38 -10.88
N LYS A 82 20.40 5.35 -10.15
CA LYS A 82 19.35 4.41 -10.62
C LYS A 82 18.60 3.81 -9.45
N GLN A 83 17.31 3.53 -9.69
CA GLN A 83 16.46 2.76 -8.78
C GLN A 83 16.75 1.27 -8.89
N SER A 84 16.57 0.54 -7.80
CA SER A 84 16.62 -0.92 -7.80
C SER A 84 15.38 -1.52 -8.51
N GLY A 85 15.51 -2.77 -8.97
CA GLY A 85 14.37 -3.50 -9.53
C GLY A 85 13.22 -3.66 -8.53
N ARG A 86 13.56 -3.86 -7.24
CA ARG A 86 12.57 -3.92 -6.14
C ARG A 86 11.79 -2.62 -6.00
N THR A 87 12.47 -1.46 -6.01
CA THR A 87 11.82 -0.15 -5.93
C THR A 87 10.85 0.06 -7.09
N GLN A 88 11.30 -0.22 -8.31
CA GLN A 88 10.45 -0.10 -9.51
C GLN A 88 9.26 -1.05 -9.51
N GLU A 89 9.43 -2.27 -9.04
CA GLU A 89 8.36 -3.25 -8.89
C GLU A 89 7.29 -2.75 -7.91
N ILE A 90 7.72 -2.25 -6.73
CA ILE A 90 6.79 -1.75 -5.71
C ILE A 90 6.05 -0.49 -6.18
N GLN A 91 6.72 0.45 -6.85
CA GLN A 91 6.08 1.62 -7.46
C GLN A 91 4.96 1.21 -8.43
N ARG A 92 5.24 0.25 -9.31
CA ARG A 92 4.25 -0.26 -10.26
C ARG A 92 3.10 -0.97 -9.57
N LEU A 93 3.38 -1.72 -8.51
CA LEU A 93 2.37 -2.40 -7.70
C LEU A 93 1.42 -1.40 -7.03
N ILE A 94 1.94 -0.36 -6.36
CA ILE A 94 1.14 0.69 -5.72
C ILE A 94 0.26 1.38 -6.77
N GLY A 95 0.87 1.89 -7.85
CA GLY A 95 0.13 2.60 -8.89
C GLY A 95 -0.97 1.75 -9.53
N ARG A 96 -0.70 0.46 -9.82
CA ARG A 96 -1.68 -0.47 -10.36
C ARG A 96 -2.84 -0.73 -9.40
N SER A 97 -2.52 -0.92 -8.11
CA SER A 97 -3.52 -1.15 -7.06
C SER A 97 -4.48 0.02 -6.92
N LEU A 98 -3.98 1.24 -6.95
CA LEU A 98 -4.79 2.45 -6.87
C LEU A 98 -5.65 2.67 -8.12
N ARG A 99 -5.09 2.43 -9.32
CA ARG A 99 -5.87 2.52 -10.57
C ARG A 99 -7.00 1.49 -10.65
N ALA A 100 -6.85 0.33 -10.02
CA ALA A 100 -7.90 -0.69 -9.99
C ALA A 100 -9.18 -0.23 -9.27
N VAL A 101 -9.10 0.84 -8.45
CA VAL A 101 -10.23 1.42 -7.72
C VAL A 101 -10.52 2.86 -8.11
N THR A 102 -9.92 3.35 -9.20
CA THR A 102 -10.09 4.73 -9.69
C THR A 102 -10.71 4.74 -11.08
N ASP A 103 -11.83 5.42 -11.25
CA ASP A 103 -12.38 5.76 -12.55
C ASP A 103 -11.58 6.94 -13.14
N LEU A 104 -10.64 6.64 -14.03
CA LEU A 104 -9.74 7.62 -14.60
C LEU A 104 -10.45 8.63 -15.49
N LYS A 105 -11.64 8.31 -16.04
CA LYS A 105 -12.45 9.25 -16.82
C LYS A 105 -13.09 10.30 -15.91
N LYS A 106 -13.63 9.87 -14.78
CA LYS A 106 -14.20 10.80 -13.79
C LYS A 106 -13.11 11.70 -13.16
N LEU A 107 -11.88 11.19 -13.03
CA LEU A 107 -10.75 11.98 -12.57
C LEU A 107 -10.45 13.14 -13.54
N GLY A 108 -10.68 12.96 -14.85
CA GLY A 108 -10.40 13.95 -15.89
C GLY A 108 -8.90 14.12 -16.14
N GLU A 109 -8.54 14.98 -17.09
CA GLU A 109 -7.14 15.14 -17.56
C GLU A 109 -6.20 15.77 -16.52
N ARG A 110 -5.96 15.06 -15.43
CA ARG A 110 -4.97 15.39 -14.38
C ARG A 110 -4.22 14.15 -13.92
N GLN A 111 -3.03 14.35 -13.36
CA GLN A 111 -2.24 13.32 -12.76
C GLN A 111 -2.24 13.47 -11.24
N ILE A 112 -2.36 12.35 -10.53
CA ILE A 112 -2.09 12.29 -9.10
C ILE A 112 -0.89 11.36 -8.90
N THR A 113 0.18 11.90 -8.33
CA THR A 113 1.38 11.15 -7.95
C THR A 113 1.35 10.86 -6.46
N LEU A 114 1.49 9.59 -6.11
CA LEU A 114 1.60 9.14 -4.72
C LEU A 114 3.08 8.90 -4.40
N ASP A 115 3.62 9.64 -3.44
CA ASP A 115 4.97 9.42 -2.92
C ASP A 115 4.87 8.62 -1.62
N CYS A 116 5.54 7.45 -1.57
CA CYS A 116 5.52 6.54 -0.44
C CYS A 116 6.94 6.36 0.10
N ASP A 117 7.25 7.07 1.18
CA ASP A 117 8.57 7.07 1.81
C ASP A 117 8.56 6.24 3.09
N VAL A 118 9.30 5.13 3.09
CA VAL A 118 9.44 4.28 4.28
C VAL A 118 10.39 4.96 5.27
N ILE A 119 9.83 5.37 6.41
CA ILE A 119 10.55 6.00 7.51
C ILE A 119 11.20 4.93 8.40
N GLN A 120 10.46 3.86 8.68
CA GLN A 120 10.90 2.71 9.46
C GLN A 120 10.32 1.43 8.88
N ALA A 121 11.15 0.40 8.73
CA ALA A 121 10.79 -0.88 8.15
C ALA A 121 10.90 -2.01 9.18
N ASP A 122 9.78 -2.73 9.35
CA ASP A 122 9.68 -3.94 10.18
C ASP A 122 8.70 -4.93 9.52
N GLY A 123 9.01 -5.34 8.26
CA GLY A 123 8.13 -6.17 7.45
C GLY A 123 6.91 -5.43 6.87
N GLY A 124 6.40 -5.86 5.72
CA GLY A 124 5.17 -5.35 5.11
C GLY A 124 5.21 -3.90 4.62
N THR A 125 6.37 -3.34 4.24
CA THR A 125 6.47 -1.93 3.82
C THR A 125 5.66 -1.63 2.56
N ARG A 126 5.63 -2.54 1.57
CA ARG A 126 4.83 -2.38 0.35
C ARG A 126 3.33 -2.41 0.62
N THR A 127 2.88 -3.24 1.55
CA THR A 127 1.46 -3.37 1.90
C THR A 127 0.97 -2.17 2.71
N ALA A 128 1.78 -1.66 3.64
CA ALA A 128 1.53 -0.42 4.34
C ALA A 128 1.48 0.77 3.36
N ALA A 129 2.43 0.84 2.39
CA ALA A 129 2.46 1.88 1.37
C ALA A 129 1.18 1.90 0.52
N ILE A 130 0.71 0.74 0.01
CA ILE A 130 -0.54 0.66 -0.75
C ILE A 130 -1.73 1.16 0.08
N SER A 131 -1.82 0.71 1.32
CA SER A 131 -2.93 1.04 2.21
C SER A 131 -2.93 2.52 2.62
N GLY A 132 -1.75 3.10 2.88
CA GLY A 132 -1.59 4.52 3.16
C GLY A 132 -1.81 5.40 1.93
N ALA A 133 -1.28 4.99 0.78
CA ALA A 133 -1.45 5.72 -0.47
C ALA A 133 -2.93 5.87 -0.87
N TRP A 134 -3.79 4.87 -0.59
CA TRP A 134 -5.22 5.02 -0.81
C TRP A 134 -5.84 6.14 0.04
N VAL A 135 -5.45 6.28 1.31
CA VAL A 135 -5.94 7.37 2.19
C VAL A 135 -5.47 8.73 1.66
N ALA A 136 -4.20 8.86 1.30
CA ALA A 136 -3.68 10.11 0.72
C ALA A 136 -4.39 10.45 -0.60
N LEU A 137 -4.64 9.46 -1.47
CA LEU A 137 -5.39 9.63 -2.70
C LEU A 137 -6.84 10.08 -2.42
N ARG A 138 -7.51 9.49 -1.44
CA ARG A 138 -8.87 9.87 -1.04
C ARG A 138 -8.93 11.34 -0.63
N MET A 139 -8.00 11.78 0.23
CA MET A 139 -7.91 13.17 0.68
C MET A 139 -7.73 14.14 -0.49
N ALA A 140 -6.82 13.82 -1.43
CA ALA A 140 -6.59 14.65 -2.62
C ALA A 140 -7.84 14.73 -3.50
N VAL A 141 -8.53 13.62 -3.72
CA VAL A 141 -9.79 13.58 -4.48
C VAL A 141 -10.89 14.36 -3.78
N ASP A 142 -11.02 14.25 -2.45
CA ASP A 142 -11.98 15.05 -1.68
C ASP A 142 -11.73 16.55 -1.85
N GLY A 143 -10.46 16.97 -1.81
CA GLY A 143 -10.08 18.35 -2.10
C GLY A 143 -10.50 18.80 -3.49
N LEU A 144 -10.28 17.97 -4.52
CA LEU A 144 -10.71 18.25 -5.90
C LEU A 144 -12.24 18.37 -6.02
N MET A 145 -12.97 17.50 -5.36
CA MET A 145 -14.45 17.53 -5.34
C MET A 145 -14.98 18.78 -4.63
N HIS A 146 -14.41 19.12 -3.46
CA HIS A 146 -14.78 20.35 -2.75
C HIS A 146 -14.48 21.63 -3.54
N ALA A 147 -13.40 21.62 -4.32
CA ALA A 147 -13.07 22.72 -5.22
C ALA A 147 -13.93 22.75 -6.51
N GLY A 148 -14.83 21.78 -6.72
CA GLY A 148 -15.63 21.66 -7.93
C GLY A 148 -14.85 21.28 -9.19
N LEU A 149 -13.61 20.81 -9.03
CA LEU A 149 -12.72 20.41 -10.14
C LEU A 149 -13.01 18.98 -10.62
N VAL A 150 -13.66 18.17 -9.80
CA VAL A 150 -14.15 16.82 -10.11
C VAL A 150 -15.63 16.77 -9.68
N ALA A 151 -16.52 16.45 -10.62
CA ALA A 151 -17.97 16.51 -10.41
C ALA A 151 -18.53 15.26 -9.69
N GLU A 152 -17.94 14.09 -9.94
CA GLU A 152 -18.35 12.82 -9.39
C GLU A 152 -17.15 12.11 -8.76
N ASP A 153 -17.38 11.36 -7.68
CA ASP A 153 -16.30 10.61 -7.02
C ASP A 153 -15.66 9.61 -7.99
N PRO A 154 -14.36 9.76 -8.30
CA PRO A 154 -13.64 8.81 -9.13
C PRO A 154 -13.21 7.54 -8.36
N LEU A 155 -13.20 7.55 -7.02
CA LEU A 155 -12.81 6.38 -6.25
C LEU A 155 -14.00 5.45 -6.05
N THR A 156 -13.95 4.28 -6.68
CA THR A 156 -15.06 3.33 -6.70
C THR A 156 -15.16 2.50 -5.43
N ARG A 157 -14.02 2.21 -4.79
CA ARG A 157 -13.89 1.35 -3.60
C ARG A 157 -12.60 1.64 -2.86
N LYS A 158 -12.45 1.06 -1.66
CA LYS A 158 -11.16 1.01 -0.96
C LYS A 158 -10.29 -0.11 -1.51
N VAL A 159 -8.98 0.10 -1.45
CA VAL A 159 -7.97 -0.95 -1.68
C VAL A 159 -7.03 -0.99 -0.49
N ALA A 160 -6.71 -2.19 -0.04
CA ALA A 160 -5.78 -2.43 1.05
C ALA A 160 -4.88 -3.61 0.73
N ALA A 161 -3.73 -3.66 1.39
CA ALA A 161 -2.81 -4.77 1.23
C ALA A 161 -2.27 -5.21 2.58
N VAL A 162 -1.99 -6.52 2.68
CA VAL A 162 -1.39 -7.14 3.85
C VAL A 162 -0.47 -8.27 3.43
N SER A 163 0.60 -8.50 4.19
CA SER A 163 1.43 -9.68 4.06
C SER A 163 0.86 -10.83 4.89
N CYS A 164 0.97 -12.04 4.36
CA CYS A 164 0.70 -13.28 5.08
C CYS A 164 1.84 -14.24 4.75
N GLY A 165 2.06 -15.24 5.60
CA GLY A 165 3.06 -16.24 5.30
C GLY A 165 2.85 -17.53 6.08
N ILE A 166 3.67 -18.52 5.77
CA ILE A 166 3.77 -19.75 6.55
C ILE A 166 5.03 -19.65 7.39
N HIS A 167 4.86 -19.58 8.68
CA HIS A 167 5.97 -19.52 9.64
C HIS A 167 5.93 -20.76 10.53
N GLN A 168 6.99 -21.57 10.47
CA GLN A 168 7.05 -22.86 11.19
C GLN A 168 5.81 -23.76 10.93
N GLY A 169 5.40 -23.85 9.66
CA GLY A 169 4.25 -24.66 9.21
C GLY A 169 2.87 -24.05 9.56
N VAL A 170 2.81 -22.87 10.17
CA VAL A 170 1.55 -22.21 10.56
C VAL A 170 1.29 -21.00 9.68
N PRO A 171 0.14 -20.90 8.99
CA PRO A 171 -0.26 -19.68 8.28
C PRO A 171 -0.49 -18.54 9.26
N VAL A 172 0.13 -17.38 9.00
CA VAL A 172 0.06 -16.19 9.87
C VAL A 172 -0.20 -14.92 9.08
N LEU A 173 -0.93 -14.01 9.71
CA LEU A 173 -1.31 -12.71 9.18
C LEU A 173 -0.29 -11.64 9.58
N ASP A 174 0.00 -10.71 8.65
CA ASP A 174 0.78 -9.49 8.91
C ASP A 174 2.17 -9.81 9.49
N LEU A 175 3.05 -10.31 8.63
CA LEU A 175 4.43 -10.67 8.98
C LEU A 175 5.21 -9.43 9.42
N ASP A 176 5.86 -9.50 10.60
CA ASP A 176 6.95 -8.59 10.95
C ASP A 176 8.26 -9.06 10.30
N TYR A 177 9.33 -8.30 10.48
CA TYR A 177 10.62 -8.61 9.83
C TYR A 177 11.21 -9.96 10.28
N ILE A 178 11.05 -10.30 11.55
CA ILE A 178 11.59 -11.57 12.09
C ILE A 178 10.84 -12.75 11.49
N GLU A 179 9.53 -12.65 11.37
CA GLU A 179 8.68 -13.69 10.77
C GLU A 179 8.91 -13.79 9.25
N ASP A 180 8.97 -12.66 8.54
CA ASP A 180 9.18 -12.56 7.09
C ASP A 180 10.52 -13.21 6.68
N SER A 181 11.60 -12.86 7.42
CA SER A 181 12.94 -13.38 7.15
C SER A 181 13.14 -14.89 7.45
N ALA A 182 12.22 -15.51 8.17
CA ALA A 182 12.23 -16.91 8.56
C ALA A 182 11.01 -17.69 8.07
N ALA A 183 10.20 -17.09 7.19
CA ALA A 183 9.00 -17.73 6.66
C ALA A 183 9.36 -18.83 5.65
N ASP A 184 8.64 -19.96 5.70
CA ASP A 184 8.72 -21.02 4.69
C ASP A 184 8.13 -20.54 3.35
N ALA A 185 7.11 -19.66 3.42
CA ALA A 185 6.50 -18.97 2.29
C ALA A 185 5.98 -17.61 2.73
N ASP A 186 6.14 -16.60 1.86
CA ASP A 186 5.60 -15.27 2.03
C ASP A 186 4.62 -14.93 0.91
N ALA A 187 3.60 -14.15 1.22
CA ALA A 187 2.62 -13.69 0.25
C ALA A 187 2.15 -12.27 0.58
N ASN A 188 1.96 -11.48 -0.46
CA ASN A 188 1.36 -10.16 -0.38
C ASN A 188 0.03 -10.18 -1.13
N PHE A 189 -1.03 -9.83 -0.46
CA PHE A 189 -2.38 -9.76 -1.01
C PHE A 189 -2.82 -8.31 -1.10
N VAL A 190 -3.26 -7.91 -2.28
CA VAL A 190 -3.92 -6.62 -2.52
C VAL A 190 -5.39 -6.88 -2.77
N LEU A 191 -6.23 -6.49 -1.83
CA LEU A 191 -7.66 -6.73 -1.87
C LEU A 191 -8.43 -5.43 -2.02
N ILE A 192 -9.57 -5.52 -2.69
CA ILE A 192 -10.52 -4.42 -2.88
C ILE A 192 -11.75 -4.72 -2.02
N GLU A 193 -12.30 -3.69 -1.38
CA GLU A 193 -13.50 -3.77 -0.55
C GLU A 193 -14.64 -4.46 -1.31
N GLY A 194 -15.38 -5.33 -0.64
CA GLY A 194 -16.42 -6.18 -1.27
C GLY A 194 -15.90 -7.51 -1.82
N GLY A 195 -14.69 -7.95 -1.41
CA GLY A 195 -14.21 -9.31 -1.65
C GLY A 195 -13.45 -9.52 -2.97
N HIS A 196 -13.15 -8.45 -3.71
CA HIS A 196 -12.39 -8.54 -4.96
C HIS A 196 -10.88 -8.61 -4.68
N ILE A 197 -10.13 -9.17 -5.62
CA ILE A 197 -8.67 -9.32 -5.57
C ILE A 197 -8.07 -8.46 -6.67
N ALA A 198 -7.17 -7.55 -6.30
CA ALA A 198 -6.40 -6.76 -7.27
C ALA A 198 -5.12 -7.50 -7.67
N GLU A 199 -4.40 -8.07 -6.69
CA GLU A 199 -3.15 -8.78 -6.94
C GLU A 199 -2.84 -9.78 -5.82
N VAL A 200 -2.19 -10.87 -6.17
CA VAL A 200 -1.60 -11.85 -5.25
C VAL A 200 -0.17 -12.12 -5.71
N GLN A 201 0.78 -11.90 -4.82
CA GLN A 201 2.17 -12.30 -4.98
C GLN A 201 2.49 -13.30 -3.88
N ALA A 202 2.85 -14.52 -4.23
CA ALA A 202 3.11 -15.57 -3.26
C ALA A 202 4.32 -16.39 -3.71
N THR A 203 5.29 -16.54 -2.81
CA THR A 203 6.56 -17.19 -3.07
C THR A 203 6.86 -18.20 -1.96
N ALA A 204 7.34 -19.37 -2.33
CA ALA A 204 7.92 -20.33 -1.41
C ALA A 204 9.45 -20.17 -1.40
N GLU A 205 10.03 -19.92 -0.24
CA GLU A 205 11.47 -19.74 -0.10
C GLU A 205 12.17 -20.98 0.49
N GLY A 206 11.41 -21.85 1.13
CA GLY A 206 11.91 -23.09 1.73
C GLY A 206 11.13 -24.31 1.25
N ALA A 207 10.06 -24.64 1.95
CA ALA A 207 9.14 -25.70 1.60
C ALA A 207 8.00 -25.17 0.71
N THR A 208 7.64 -25.91 -0.32
CA THR A 208 6.45 -25.60 -1.14
C THR A 208 5.16 -25.74 -0.31
N TYR A 209 4.16 -24.98 -0.64
CA TYR A 209 2.82 -25.07 -0.06
C TYR A 209 1.79 -25.49 -1.13
N ASP A 210 0.71 -26.10 -0.70
CA ASP A 210 -0.36 -26.56 -1.55
C ASP A 210 -1.45 -25.49 -1.77
N GLU A 211 -2.47 -25.82 -2.57
CA GLU A 211 -3.61 -24.95 -2.83
C GLU A 211 -4.35 -24.57 -1.54
N GLU A 212 -4.53 -25.51 -0.61
CA GLU A 212 -5.18 -25.21 0.68
C GLU A 212 -4.37 -24.23 1.52
N GLY A 213 -3.04 -24.31 1.48
CA GLY A 213 -2.14 -23.34 2.07
C GLY A 213 -2.38 -21.92 1.54
N LEU A 214 -2.47 -21.77 0.21
CA LEU A 214 -2.79 -20.48 -0.42
C LEU A 214 -4.18 -19.97 0.00
N LEU A 215 -5.17 -20.84 0.04
CA LEU A 215 -6.54 -20.47 0.45
C LEU A 215 -6.60 -20.05 1.92
N ARG A 216 -5.80 -20.65 2.80
CA ARG A 216 -5.68 -20.22 4.20
C ARG A 216 -5.04 -18.83 4.31
N LEU A 217 -3.97 -18.56 3.57
CA LEU A 217 -3.36 -17.24 3.52
C LEU A 217 -4.33 -16.18 2.99
N LEU A 218 -5.11 -16.49 1.96
CA LEU A 218 -6.13 -15.59 1.43
C LEU A 218 -7.24 -15.27 2.46
N ARG A 219 -7.67 -16.28 3.25
CA ARG A 219 -8.65 -16.05 4.33
C ARG A 219 -8.09 -15.12 5.40
N LEU A 220 -6.84 -15.29 5.80
CA LEU A 220 -6.16 -14.39 6.72
C LEU A 220 -6.03 -12.97 6.14
N ALA A 221 -5.66 -12.87 4.87
CA ALA A 221 -5.56 -11.58 4.19
C ALA A 221 -6.90 -10.82 4.16
N ARG A 222 -8.03 -11.51 4.00
CA ARG A 222 -9.36 -10.89 4.10
C ARG A 222 -9.60 -10.29 5.48
N ILE A 223 -9.30 -11.06 6.54
CA ILE A 223 -9.42 -10.56 7.93
C ILE A 223 -8.57 -9.30 8.13
N GLY A 224 -7.33 -9.31 7.65
CA GLY A 224 -6.44 -8.16 7.74
C GLY A 224 -6.95 -6.95 6.95
N CYS A 225 -7.33 -7.15 5.69
CA CYS A 225 -7.81 -6.06 4.85
C CYS A 225 -9.13 -5.46 5.36
N ASP A 226 -10.05 -6.23 5.93
CA ASP A 226 -11.28 -5.69 6.52
C ASP A 226 -11.00 -4.75 7.71
N ARG A 227 -9.98 -5.06 8.53
CA ARG A 227 -9.51 -4.16 9.58
C ARG A 227 -8.88 -2.89 8.99
N ILE A 228 -8.09 -3.02 7.92
CA ILE A 228 -7.48 -1.89 7.24
C ILE A 228 -8.55 -1.00 6.59
N PHE A 229 -9.55 -1.55 5.89
CA PHE A 229 -10.67 -0.78 5.31
C PHE A 229 -11.42 0.04 6.36
N THR A 230 -11.65 -0.56 7.53
CA THR A 230 -12.29 0.15 8.66
C THR A 230 -11.44 1.32 9.14
N ALA A 231 -10.13 1.13 9.26
CA ALA A 231 -9.21 2.18 9.71
C ALA A 231 -9.04 3.28 8.65
N GLN A 232 -8.98 2.92 7.36
CA GLN A 232 -8.95 3.87 6.24
C GLN A 232 -10.19 4.77 6.23
N GLY A 233 -11.40 4.20 6.42
CA GLY A 233 -12.64 4.98 6.50
C GLY A 233 -12.57 6.04 7.60
N LYS A 234 -12.18 5.64 8.81
CA LYS A 234 -12.02 6.58 9.94
C LYS A 234 -10.98 7.68 9.72
N ALA A 235 -9.92 7.39 8.96
CA ALA A 235 -8.88 8.37 8.65
C ALA A 235 -9.30 9.35 7.55
N ALA A 236 -10.10 8.89 6.60
CA ALA A 236 -10.61 9.71 5.50
C ALA A 236 -11.75 10.67 5.90
N GLU A 237 -12.46 10.41 7.00
CA GLU A 237 -13.55 11.25 7.53
C GLU A 237 -13.03 12.46 8.35
N ARG A 238 -11.72 12.62 8.54
CA ARG A 238 -11.08 13.68 9.33
C ARG A 238 -10.52 14.79 8.44
#